data_a3c45e780b3ff9c6936a008b2ce741fb
#
_entry.id   a3c45e780b3ff9c6936a008b2ce741fb
#
_cell.length_a   1.000
_cell.length_b   1.000
_cell.length_c   1.000
_cell.angle_alpha   90.00
_cell.angle_beta   90.00
_cell.angle_gamma   90.00
#
_symmetry.space_group_name_H-M   'P 1'
#
loop_
_entity.id
_entity.type
_entity.pdbx_description
1 polymer ?
#
loop_
_entity_poly.entity_id
_entity_poly.type
_entity_poly.pdbx_seq_one_letter_code
_entity_poly.pdbx_strand_id
1 'polypeptide(L)'
;MAIRESGEDYLETILILQERTGYVRSIDIASELGFSKPSVSRAMGILKNDGFITVEPDGQIVLTKRGYLRAREVYDRHLLITRFLRDILGVSDNNTNEDACKIEHVISYETYEKLNVFVDNYLKDDK
;
A
#
# COMPACT_ATOMS: atom_id res chain seq x y z
N MET A 1 4.14 -8.48 16.01
CA MET A 1 5.25 -8.70 15.07
C MET A 1 5.24 -7.62 14.00
N ALA A 2 6.38 -7.03 13.75
CA ALA A 2 6.48 -6.00 12.72
C ALA A 2 6.33 -6.65 11.34
N ILE A 3 5.47 -6.09 10.51
CA ILE A 3 5.29 -6.57 9.15
C ILE A 3 6.40 -5.98 8.27
N ARG A 4 6.93 -6.78 7.38
CA ARG A 4 7.99 -6.37 6.47
C ARG A 4 7.43 -5.54 5.31
N GLU A 5 8.31 -4.81 4.65
CA GLU A 5 7.97 -4.00 3.48
C GLU A 5 7.18 -4.80 2.44
N SER A 6 7.61 -6.02 2.13
CA SER A 6 6.90 -6.87 1.17
C SER A 6 5.48 -7.19 1.63
N GLY A 7 5.30 -7.41 2.94
CA GLY A 7 3.96 -7.65 3.50
C GLY A 7 3.07 -6.42 3.35
N GLU A 8 3.63 -5.24 3.56
CA GLU A 8 2.89 -4.00 3.37
C GLU A 8 2.50 -3.79 1.91
N ASP A 9 3.39 -4.12 0.98
CA ASP A 9 3.08 -4.05 -0.45
C ASP A 9 1.91 -4.96 -0.81
N TYR A 10 1.88 -6.17 -0.26
CA TYR A 10 0.78 -7.09 -0.50
C TYR A 10 -0.54 -6.54 0.07
N LEU A 11 -0.51 -6.00 1.29
CA LEU A 11 -1.72 -5.44 1.90
C LEU A 11 -2.24 -4.24 1.12
N GLU A 12 -1.35 -3.36 0.70
CA GLU A 12 -1.71 -2.21 -0.12
C GLU A 12 -2.35 -2.66 -1.44
N THR A 13 -1.75 -3.65 -2.09
CA THR A 13 -2.26 -4.18 -3.34
C THR A 13 -3.64 -4.80 -3.16
N ILE A 14 -3.85 -5.54 -2.07
CA ILE A 14 -5.18 -6.10 -1.77
C ILE A 14 -6.21 -4.98 -1.62
N LEU A 15 -5.87 -3.92 -0.90
CA LEU A 15 -6.77 -2.79 -0.72
C LEU A 15 -7.13 -2.14 -2.05
N ILE A 16 -6.12 -1.87 -2.88
CA ILE A 16 -6.33 -1.22 -4.18
C ILE A 16 -7.20 -2.10 -5.08
N LEU A 17 -6.92 -3.39 -5.15
CA LEU A 17 -7.70 -4.32 -5.96
C LEU A 17 -9.13 -4.46 -5.43
N GLN A 18 -9.29 -4.47 -4.10
CA GLN A 18 -10.62 -4.54 -3.48
C GLN A 18 -11.47 -3.33 -3.88
N GLU A 19 -10.89 -2.15 -3.86
CA GLU A 19 -11.60 -0.93 -4.25
C GLU A 19 -11.90 -0.89 -5.74
N ARG A 20 -11.01 -1.47 -6.57
CA ARG A 20 -11.16 -1.46 -8.02
C ARG A 20 -12.16 -2.49 -8.52
N THR A 21 -12.12 -3.71 -7.98
CA THR A 21 -12.91 -4.83 -8.51
C THR A 21 -13.93 -5.41 -7.53
N GLY A 22 -13.75 -5.16 -6.23
CA GLY A 22 -14.63 -5.70 -5.19
C GLY A 22 -14.35 -7.16 -4.83
N TYR A 23 -13.46 -7.85 -5.53
CA TYR A 23 -13.19 -9.27 -5.30
C TYR A 23 -11.74 -9.56 -5.63
N VAL A 24 -10.99 -10.10 -4.65
CA VAL A 24 -9.55 -10.32 -4.80
C VAL A 24 -9.18 -11.76 -4.51
N ARG A 25 -8.42 -12.38 -5.42
CA ARG A 25 -7.84 -13.71 -5.24
C ARG A 25 -6.34 -13.63 -5.44
N SER A 26 -5.63 -14.70 -5.03
CA SER A 26 -4.16 -14.75 -5.16
C SER A 26 -3.68 -14.49 -6.58
N ILE A 27 -4.42 -14.98 -7.58
CA ILE A 27 -4.04 -14.78 -8.98
C ILE A 27 -4.08 -13.31 -9.38
N ASP A 28 -5.02 -12.55 -8.84
CA ASP A 28 -5.12 -11.12 -9.13
C ASP A 28 -3.92 -10.36 -8.57
N ILE A 29 -3.46 -10.74 -7.38
CA ILE A 29 -2.30 -10.15 -6.76
C ILE A 29 -1.04 -10.49 -7.56
N ALA A 30 -0.90 -11.76 -7.94
CA ALA A 30 0.25 -12.20 -8.74
C ALA A 30 0.33 -11.44 -10.06
N SER A 31 -0.81 -11.26 -10.72
CA SER A 31 -0.88 -10.53 -11.98
C SER A 31 -0.51 -9.05 -11.80
N GLU A 32 -1.05 -8.42 -10.76
CA GLU A 32 -0.82 -6.99 -10.50
C GLU A 32 0.65 -6.70 -10.19
N LEU A 33 1.29 -7.56 -9.38
CA LEU A 33 2.66 -7.35 -8.92
C LEU A 33 3.71 -8.00 -9.81
N GLY A 34 3.31 -8.86 -10.74
CA GLY A 34 4.25 -9.59 -11.59
C GLY A 34 5.03 -10.66 -10.84
N PHE A 35 4.45 -11.21 -9.79
CA PHE A 35 5.09 -12.24 -8.97
C PHE A 35 4.54 -13.62 -9.32
N SER A 36 5.30 -14.66 -8.98
CA SER A 36 4.87 -16.03 -9.23
C SER A 36 3.72 -16.42 -8.28
N LYS A 37 2.86 -17.32 -8.76
CA LYS A 37 1.75 -17.83 -7.94
C LYS A 37 2.22 -18.47 -6.64
N PRO A 38 3.28 -19.33 -6.63
CA PRO A 38 3.75 -19.90 -5.37
C PRO A 38 4.24 -18.85 -4.38
N SER A 39 4.91 -17.80 -4.85
CA SER A 39 5.37 -16.71 -3.97
C SER A 39 4.20 -15.98 -3.32
N VAL A 40 3.17 -15.67 -4.11
CA VAL A 40 1.97 -15.00 -3.59
C VAL A 40 1.23 -15.89 -2.62
N SER A 41 1.05 -17.17 -2.93
CA SER A 41 0.37 -18.12 -2.04
C SER A 41 1.08 -18.23 -0.69
N ARG A 42 2.41 -18.26 -0.71
CA ARG A 42 3.20 -18.31 0.52
C ARG A 42 2.99 -17.03 1.35
N ALA A 43 3.04 -15.87 0.69
CA ALA A 43 2.83 -14.60 1.34
C ALA A 43 1.43 -14.51 1.95
N MET A 44 0.41 -14.98 1.23
CA MET A 44 -0.95 -14.97 1.74
C MET A 44 -1.10 -15.87 2.97
N GLY A 45 -0.40 -17.01 2.99
CA GLY A 45 -0.37 -17.88 4.16
C GLY A 45 0.20 -17.16 5.39
N ILE A 46 1.29 -16.43 5.21
CA ILE A 46 1.92 -15.68 6.29
C ILE A 46 0.99 -14.58 6.79
N LEU A 47 0.39 -13.81 5.90
CA LEU A 47 -0.52 -12.73 6.28
C LEU A 47 -1.76 -13.26 6.99
N LYS A 48 -2.26 -14.41 6.56
CA LYS A 48 -3.40 -15.07 7.21
C LYS A 48 -3.03 -15.48 8.63
N ASN A 49 -1.88 -16.12 8.82
CA ASN A 49 -1.43 -16.54 10.13
C ASN A 49 -1.20 -15.36 11.07
N ASP A 50 -0.75 -14.23 10.54
CA ASP A 50 -0.50 -13.03 11.32
C ASP A 50 -1.76 -12.20 11.58
N GLY A 51 -2.91 -12.61 11.05
CA GLY A 51 -4.19 -11.97 11.34
C GLY A 51 -4.51 -10.75 10.48
N PHE A 52 -3.82 -10.58 9.35
CA PHE A 52 -4.08 -9.45 8.46
C PHE A 52 -5.14 -9.73 7.41
N ILE A 53 -5.32 -10.99 7.03
CA ILE A 53 -6.31 -11.40 6.04
C ILE A 53 -7.02 -12.67 6.46
N THR A 54 -8.19 -12.90 5.85
CA THR A 54 -8.82 -14.22 5.83
C THR A 54 -8.92 -14.68 4.39
N VAL A 55 -8.99 -15.98 4.18
CA VAL A 55 -9.19 -16.56 2.86
C VAL A 55 -10.47 -17.37 2.90
N GLU A 56 -11.45 -16.97 2.10
CA GLU A 56 -12.73 -17.63 2.04
C GLU A 56 -12.63 -18.98 1.31
N PRO A 57 -13.63 -19.88 1.47
CA PRO A 57 -13.58 -21.19 0.82
C PRO A 57 -13.41 -21.14 -0.70
N ASP A 58 -13.90 -20.08 -1.35
CA ASP A 58 -13.77 -19.91 -2.80
C ASP A 58 -12.46 -19.25 -3.21
N GLY A 59 -11.58 -18.97 -2.24
CA GLY A 59 -10.29 -18.35 -2.51
C GLY A 59 -10.28 -16.83 -2.42
N GLN A 60 -11.41 -16.20 -2.11
CA GLN A 60 -11.47 -14.76 -1.95
C GLN A 60 -10.64 -14.32 -0.74
N ILE A 61 -9.78 -13.33 -0.96
CA ILE A 61 -8.95 -12.75 0.08
C ILE A 61 -9.65 -11.52 0.63
N VAL A 62 -9.82 -11.47 1.95
CA VAL A 62 -10.51 -10.38 2.63
C VAL A 62 -9.59 -9.81 3.71
N LEU A 63 -9.42 -8.50 3.73
CA LEU A 63 -8.66 -7.84 4.79
C LEU A 63 -9.44 -7.91 6.09
N THR A 64 -8.75 -8.29 7.18
CA THR A 64 -9.31 -8.13 8.52
C THR A 64 -9.28 -6.65 8.88
N LYS A 65 -9.87 -6.27 10.02
CA LYS A 65 -9.75 -4.90 10.50
C LYS A 65 -8.28 -4.49 10.64
N ARG A 66 -7.46 -5.38 11.20
CA ARG A 66 -6.03 -5.15 11.36
C ARG A 66 -5.34 -4.96 10.01
N GLY A 67 -5.67 -5.81 9.04
CA GLY A 67 -5.11 -5.72 7.69
C GLY A 67 -5.54 -4.46 6.98
N TYR A 68 -6.81 -4.10 7.10
CA TYR A 68 -7.33 -2.88 6.49
C TYR A 68 -6.62 -1.64 7.03
N LEU A 69 -6.48 -1.54 8.36
CA LEU A 69 -5.83 -0.39 8.98
C LEU A 69 -4.38 -0.26 8.54
N ARG A 70 -3.65 -1.37 8.45
CA ARG A 70 -2.27 -1.36 7.98
C ARG A 70 -2.19 -0.99 6.50
N ALA A 71 -3.05 -1.59 5.66
CA ALA A 71 -3.09 -1.30 4.23
C ALA A 71 -3.41 0.17 4.00
N ARG A 72 -4.37 0.71 4.75
CA ARG A 72 -4.78 2.11 4.63
C ARG A 72 -3.67 3.06 5.03
N GLU A 73 -2.94 2.74 6.09
CA GLU A 73 -1.81 3.53 6.56
C GLU A 73 -0.73 3.63 5.47
N VAL A 74 -0.38 2.51 4.85
CA VAL A 74 0.63 2.49 3.79
C VAL A 74 0.14 3.25 2.56
N TYR A 75 -1.11 3.04 2.18
CA TYR A 75 -1.69 3.68 1.00
C TYR A 75 -1.76 5.20 1.18
N ASP A 76 -2.13 5.68 2.37
CA ASP A 76 -2.19 7.12 2.65
C ASP A 76 -0.79 7.74 2.55
N ARG A 77 0.24 7.03 3.03
CA ARG A 77 1.62 7.49 2.87
C ARG A 77 2.01 7.57 1.40
N HIS A 78 1.63 6.56 0.63
CA HIS A 78 1.89 6.53 -0.81
C HIS A 78 1.29 7.76 -1.50
N LEU A 79 0.03 8.06 -1.22
CA LEU A 79 -0.66 9.18 -1.84
C LEU A 79 0.00 10.51 -1.46
N LEU A 80 0.36 10.68 -0.19
CA LEU A 80 0.99 11.92 0.28
C LEU A 80 2.35 12.13 -0.37
N ILE A 81 3.19 11.10 -0.37
CA ILE A 81 4.54 11.18 -0.94
C ILE A 81 4.45 11.45 -2.43
N THR A 82 3.52 10.79 -3.13
CA THR A 82 3.29 11.02 -4.55
C THR A 82 2.93 12.48 -4.82
N ARG A 83 2.03 13.06 -4.03
CA ARG A 83 1.66 14.46 -4.18
C ARG A 83 2.86 15.38 -3.97
N PHE A 84 3.65 15.09 -2.95
CA PHE A 84 4.84 15.90 -2.65
C PHE A 84 5.85 15.86 -3.79
N LEU A 85 6.20 14.67 -4.23
CA LEU A 85 7.21 14.50 -5.29
C LEU A 85 6.75 15.06 -6.63
N ARG A 86 5.52 14.76 -7.02
CA ARG A 86 5.01 15.15 -8.32
C ARG A 86 4.54 16.60 -8.34
N ASP A 87 3.69 17.00 -7.40
CA ASP A 87 2.98 18.28 -7.47
C ASP A 87 3.78 19.43 -6.88
N ILE A 88 4.69 19.17 -5.96
CA ILE A 88 5.51 20.22 -5.33
C ILE A 88 6.92 20.25 -5.92
N LEU A 89 7.59 19.09 -5.98
CA LEU A 89 8.97 19.03 -6.49
C LEU A 89 9.06 18.90 -8.01
N GLY A 90 8.00 18.47 -8.66
CA GLY A 90 8.00 18.29 -10.12
C GLY A 90 8.78 17.08 -10.59
N VAL A 91 8.89 16.04 -9.76
CA VAL A 91 9.56 14.80 -10.13
C VAL A 91 8.74 14.09 -11.22
N SER A 92 9.41 13.46 -12.17
CA SER A 92 8.73 12.74 -13.25
C SER A 92 7.85 11.63 -12.71
N ASP A 93 6.82 11.24 -13.48
CA ASP A 93 5.86 10.21 -13.04
C ASP A 93 6.56 8.88 -12.74
N ASN A 94 7.51 8.46 -13.57
CA ASN A 94 8.22 7.20 -13.36
C ASN A 94 9.00 7.21 -12.05
N ASN A 95 9.78 8.25 -11.81
CA ASN A 95 10.58 8.35 -10.59
C ASN A 95 9.70 8.57 -9.36
N THR A 96 8.63 9.34 -9.49
CA THR A 96 7.68 9.54 -8.40
C THR A 96 7.10 8.19 -7.94
N ASN A 97 6.68 7.37 -8.89
CA ASN A 97 6.09 6.07 -8.58
C ASN A 97 7.09 5.15 -7.86
N GLU A 98 8.30 5.06 -8.40
CA GLU A 98 9.33 4.21 -7.81
C GLU A 98 9.74 4.69 -6.42
N ASP A 99 9.97 5.99 -6.28
CA ASP A 99 10.44 6.55 -5.01
C ASP A 99 9.36 6.49 -3.94
N ALA A 100 8.12 6.81 -4.29
CA ALA A 100 7.02 6.75 -3.33
C ALA A 100 6.83 5.33 -2.79
N CYS A 101 6.90 4.33 -3.67
CA CYS A 101 6.76 2.93 -3.26
C CYS A 101 7.83 2.49 -2.28
N LYS A 102 9.00 3.14 -2.29
CA LYS A 102 10.08 2.83 -1.36
C LYS A 102 10.00 3.66 -0.08
N ILE A 103 9.79 4.95 -0.23
CA ILE A 103 9.79 5.89 0.90
C ILE A 103 8.66 5.59 1.87
N GLU A 104 7.50 5.19 1.38
CA GLU A 104 6.31 4.94 2.21
C GLU A 104 6.54 3.92 3.31
N HIS A 105 7.52 3.02 3.15
CA HIS A 105 7.79 1.96 4.10
C HIS A 105 8.83 2.34 5.16
N VAL A 106 9.56 3.42 4.97
CA VAL A 106 10.73 3.72 5.80
C VAL A 106 10.62 5.01 6.61
N ILE A 107 9.65 5.87 6.32
CA ILE A 107 9.52 7.13 7.06
C ILE A 107 8.81 6.90 8.38
N SER A 108 9.20 7.71 9.39
CA SER A 108 8.53 7.67 10.68
C SER A 108 7.15 8.32 10.60
N TYR A 109 6.32 8.02 11.60
CA TYR A 109 5.02 8.65 11.72
C TYR A 109 5.15 10.18 11.85
N GLU A 110 6.14 10.62 12.60
CA GLU A 110 6.41 12.05 12.77
C GLU A 110 6.70 12.72 11.43
N THR A 111 7.59 12.12 10.61
CA THR A 111 7.90 12.66 9.29
C THR A 111 6.66 12.70 8.41
N TYR A 112 5.86 11.64 8.46
CA TYR A 112 4.61 11.58 7.70
C TYR A 112 3.66 12.71 8.12
N GLU A 113 3.45 12.92 9.43
CA GLU A 113 2.57 13.99 9.91
C GLU A 113 3.04 15.37 9.49
N LYS A 114 4.34 15.64 9.66
CA LYS A 114 4.91 16.94 9.30
C LYS A 114 4.82 17.19 7.81
N LEU A 115 5.08 16.17 7.01
CA LEU A 115 4.97 16.27 5.56
C LEU A 115 3.53 16.51 5.14
N ASN A 116 2.58 15.86 5.79
CA ASN A 116 1.16 16.01 5.50
C ASN A 116 0.71 17.46 5.72
N VAL A 117 1.11 18.05 6.85
CA VAL A 117 0.79 19.46 7.15
C VAL A 117 1.43 20.39 6.12
N PHE A 118 2.69 20.14 5.78
CA PHE A 118 3.42 20.97 4.81
C PHE A 118 2.74 20.93 3.44
N VAL A 119 2.42 19.73 2.95
CA VAL A 119 1.81 19.56 1.62
C VAL A 119 0.43 20.23 1.58
N ASP A 120 -0.38 20.03 2.61
CA ASP A 120 -1.71 20.65 2.66
C ASP A 120 -1.63 22.16 2.63
N ASN A 121 -0.72 22.74 3.42
CA ASN A 121 -0.56 24.20 3.46
C ASN A 121 0.00 24.74 2.15
N TYR A 122 1.00 24.07 1.58
CA TYR A 122 1.63 24.50 0.35
C TYR A 122 0.65 24.50 -0.82
N LEU A 123 -0.08 23.41 -0.99
CA LEU A 123 -1.03 23.29 -2.11
C LEU A 123 -2.26 24.18 -1.92
N LYS A 124 -2.63 24.44 -0.67
CA LYS A 124 -3.74 25.35 -0.36
C LYS A 124 -3.38 26.78 -0.68
N ASP A 125 -2.15 27.20 -0.36
CA ASP A 125 -1.69 28.58 -0.60
C ASP A 125 -1.43 28.86 -2.08
N ASP A 126 -1.22 27.80 -2.87
CA ASP A 126 -0.89 27.91 -4.30
C ASP A 126 -2.13 28.08 -5.18
N LYS A 127 -3.30 28.26 -4.59
CA LYS A 127 -4.54 28.44 -5.34
C LYS A 127 -4.81 29.91 -5.64
#